data_90ff3665837568ae61eac93b770365f5
#
_entry.id   90ff3665837568ae61eac93b770365f5
#
_cell.length_a   1.000
_cell.length_b   1.000
_cell.length_c   1.000
_cell.angle_alpha   90.00
_cell.angle_beta   90.00
_cell.angle_gamma   90.00
#
_symmetry.space_group_name_H-M   'P 1'
#
loop_
_entity.id
_entity.type
_entity.pdbx_description
1 polymer ?
#
loop_
_entity_poly.entity_id
_entity_poly.type
_entity_poly.pdbx_seq_one_letter_code
_entity_poly.pdbx_strand_id
1 'polypeptide(L)'
;METKTTQAIIEKSNDDQIHFIMSATSVDRDGDTIDKSAYDSATKINKVPALFNHDPSKPFGYWENLRVVGDTLKGTLKTATTNLGKMIKQLIDDGVPLSSSIGFRGKGSPNKKGGIHFKELELLECSVVSIPAHPRAVQVAKSHDLAEYVESQSSTDNITSESA
;
A
#
# COMPACT_ATOMS: atom_id res chain seq x y z
N MET A 1 14.67 3.26 -5.25
CA MET A 1 13.61 2.66 -4.41
C MET A 1 12.56 2.06 -5.32
N GLU A 2 12.19 0.83 -5.04
CA GLU A 2 11.08 0.21 -5.75
C GLU A 2 9.78 0.61 -5.08
N THR A 3 8.71 0.63 -5.82
CA THR A 3 7.38 0.84 -5.25
C THR A 3 6.43 -0.22 -5.75
N LYS A 4 5.47 -0.59 -4.91
CA LYS A 4 4.40 -1.51 -5.28
C LYS A 4 3.11 -1.01 -4.68
N THR A 5 2.21 -0.61 -5.55
CA THR A 5 0.89 -0.13 -5.14
C THR A 5 -0.07 -1.30 -5.06
N THR A 6 -0.76 -1.38 -3.95
CA THR A 6 -1.75 -2.41 -3.68
C THR A 6 -3.07 -1.71 -3.37
N GLN A 7 -4.16 -2.31 -3.80
CA GLN A 7 -5.45 -1.77 -3.40
C GLN A 7 -5.55 -1.75 -1.89
N ALA A 8 -5.93 -0.64 -1.35
CA ALA A 8 -6.07 -0.50 0.09
C ALA A 8 -7.43 -1.02 0.52
N ILE A 9 -7.42 -2.00 1.39
CA ILE A 9 -8.62 -2.37 2.13
C ILE A 9 -8.42 -1.81 3.51
N ILE A 10 -9.26 -0.84 3.85
CA ILE A 10 -9.17 -0.12 5.12
C ILE A 10 -10.18 -0.74 6.05
N GLU A 11 -9.72 -1.20 7.19
CA GLU A 11 -10.57 -1.78 8.21
C GLU A 11 -10.47 -0.93 9.46
N LYS A 12 -11.62 -0.57 10.03
CA LYS A 12 -11.65 0.03 11.36
C LYS A 12 -12.10 -1.02 12.34
N SER A 13 -11.31 -1.22 13.38
CA SER A 13 -11.67 -2.14 14.44
C SER A 13 -12.60 -1.44 15.43
N ASN A 14 -13.16 -2.21 16.37
CA ASN A 14 -14.07 -1.67 17.39
C ASN A 14 -13.40 -0.63 18.30
N ASP A 15 -12.07 -0.62 18.38
CA ASP A 15 -11.33 0.35 19.14
C ASP A 15 -10.89 1.56 18.28
N ASP A 16 -11.48 1.70 17.10
CA ASP A 16 -11.24 2.81 16.17
C ASP A 16 -9.83 2.82 15.56
N GLN A 17 -9.13 1.70 15.60
CA GLN A 17 -7.86 1.57 14.90
C GLN A 17 -8.07 1.39 13.40
N ILE A 18 -7.15 1.91 12.61
CA ILE A 18 -7.21 1.85 11.16
C ILE A 18 -6.18 0.84 10.68
N HIS A 19 -6.63 -0.19 10.00
CA HIS A 19 -5.75 -1.22 9.45
C HIS A 19 -5.79 -1.18 7.93
N PHE A 20 -4.62 -1.32 7.32
CA PHE A 20 -4.50 -1.36 5.87
C PHE A 20 -3.84 -2.65 5.45
N ILE A 21 -4.23 -3.14 4.29
CA ILE A 21 -3.38 -4.05 3.54
C ILE A 21 -2.32 -3.17 2.88
N MET A 22 -1.08 -3.33 3.30
CA MET A 22 0.04 -2.54 2.80
C MET A 22 0.60 -3.11 1.51
N SER A 23 0.57 -4.42 1.36
CA SER A 23 1.14 -5.14 0.22
C SER A 23 0.55 -6.54 0.13
N ALA A 24 0.58 -7.11 -1.04
CA ALA A 24 0.13 -8.48 -1.28
C ALA A 24 1.10 -9.19 -2.21
N THR A 25 1.12 -10.53 -2.15
CA THR A 25 2.04 -11.32 -2.98
C THR A 25 1.57 -11.44 -4.43
N SER A 26 0.34 -11.06 -4.73
CA SER A 26 -0.21 -11.14 -6.07
C SER A 26 0.57 -10.25 -7.04
N VAL A 27 0.52 -10.60 -8.33
CA VAL A 27 1.21 -9.83 -9.35
C VAL A 27 0.61 -8.42 -9.44
N ASP A 28 1.48 -7.42 -9.49
CA ASP A 28 1.04 -6.05 -9.68
C ASP A 28 0.99 -5.73 -11.20
N ARG A 29 0.68 -4.49 -11.51
CA ARG A 29 0.51 -4.10 -12.90
C ARG A 29 1.81 -4.00 -13.67
N ASP A 30 2.95 -3.90 -13.01
CA ASP A 30 4.26 -3.95 -13.65
C ASP A 30 4.72 -5.40 -13.85
N GLY A 31 3.90 -6.36 -13.45
CA GLY A 31 4.23 -7.76 -13.53
C GLY A 31 5.07 -8.26 -12.37
N ASP A 32 5.32 -7.43 -11.36
CA ASP A 32 6.14 -7.81 -10.22
C ASP A 32 5.37 -8.62 -9.19
N THR A 33 6.09 -9.49 -8.51
CA THR A 33 5.55 -10.28 -7.40
C THR A 33 6.52 -10.21 -6.23
N ILE A 34 6.01 -10.47 -5.04
CA ILE A 34 6.82 -10.52 -3.82
C ILE A 34 6.61 -11.89 -3.18
N ASP A 35 7.71 -12.55 -2.84
CA ASP A 35 7.64 -13.78 -2.09
C ASP A 35 7.15 -13.49 -0.67
N LYS A 36 6.29 -14.33 -0.14
CA LYS A 36 5.71 -14.11 1.18
C LYS A 36 6.80 -13.98 2.25
N SER A 37 7.87 -14.75 2.15
CA SER A 37 8.95 -14.71 3.12
C SER A 37 9.70 -13.37 3.11
N ALA A 38 9.61 -12.61 2.02
CA ALA A 38 10.26 -11.29 1.95
C ALA A 38 9.67 -10.31 2.95
N TYR A 39 8.45 -10.55 3.42
CA TYR A 39 7.83 -9.68 4.42
C TYR A 39 8.39 -9.88 5.83
N ASP A 40 9.16 -10.93 6.06
CA ASP A 40 9.67 -11.21 7.41
C ASP A 40 10.47 -10.05 7.98
N SER A 41 11.28 -9.39 7.17
CA SER A 41 12.05 -8.24 7.63
C SER A 41 11.15 -7.07 8.03
N ALA A 42 10.05 -6.88 7.30
CA ALA A 42 9.12 -5.79 7.58
C ALA A 42 8.41 -5.98 8.91
N THR A 43 8.09 -7.22 9.27
CA THR A 43 7.38 -7.48 10.53
C THR A 43 8.20 -7.16 11.77
N LYS A 44 9.50 -6.96 11.61
CA LYS A 44 10.41 -6.63 12.72
C LYS A 44 10.59 -5.13 12.92
N ILE A 45 10.01 -4.31 12.05
CA ILE A 45 10.14 -2.86 12.15
C ILE A 45 9.06 -2.33 13.09
N ASN A 46 9.47 -1.53 14.08
CA ASN A 46 8.51 -0.96 15.03
C ASN A 46 7.61 0.08 14.39
N LYS A 47 8.18 1.00 13.65
CA LYS A 47 7.45 2.10 13.00
C LYS A 47 8.00 2.34 11.62
N VAL A 48 7.09 2.44 10.66
CA VAL A 48 7.42 2.75 9.26
C VAL A 48 6.77 4.08 8.92
N PRO A 49 7.49 5.01 8.29
CA PRO A 49 6.88 6.29 7.92
C PRO A 49 5.69 6.11 6.99
N ALA A 50 4.63 6.87 7.25
CA ALA A 50 3.50 6.98 6.36
C ALA A 50 3.62 8.29 5.59
N LEU A 51 3.74 8.18 4.26
CA LEU A 51 3.91 9.33 3.39
C LEU A 51 2.67 9.52 2.51
N PHE A 52 2.51 10.72 2.00
CA PHE A 52 1.47 10.99 1.02
C PHE A 52 2.12 11.01 -0.37
N ASN A 53 1.65 10.12 -1.25
CA ASN A 53 2.12 10.02 -2.64
C ASN A 53 3.65 9.85 -2.76
N HIS A 54 4.25 9.08 -1.87
CA HIS A 54 5.70 8.81 -1.86
C HIS A 54 6.55 10.07 -1.69
N ASP A 55 5.99 11.13 -1.18
CA ASP A 55 6.71 12.40 -1.01
C ASP A 55 7.35 12.45 0.38
N PRO A 56 8.69 12.39 0.47
CA PRO A 56 9.36 12.42 1.75
C PRO A 56 9.15 13.71 2.54
N SER A 57 8.71 14.78 1.88
CA SER A 57 8.40 16.03 2.57
C SER A 57 6.98 16.05 3.14
N LYS A 58 6.21 14.98 2.93
CA LYS A 58 4.81 14.90 3.37
C LYS A 58 4.56 13.66 4.23
N PRO A 59 5.29 13.49 5.34
CA PRO A 59 4.94 12.43 6.28
C PRO A 59 3.68 12.85 7.03
N PHE A 60 2.75 11.91 7.19
CA PHE A 60 1.50 12.22 7.88
C PHE A 60 1.23 11.30 9.06
N GLY A 61 2.14 10.38 9.34
CA GLY A 61 2.00 9.44 10.44
C GLY A 61 2.97 8.30 10.30
N TYR A 62 2.62 7.17 10.88
CA TYR A 62 3.45 5.97 10.78
C TYR A 62 2.59 4.72 10.86
N TRP A 63 3.18 3.62 10.42
CA TRP A 63 2.58 2.30 10.52
C TRP A 63 3.26 1.54 11.65
N GLU A 64 2.48 0.81 12.41
CA GLU A 64 2.98 -0.09 13.44
C GLU A 64 2.28 -1.43 13.34
N ASN A 65 2.73 -2.39 14.13
CA ASN A 65 2.14 -3.71 14.18
C ASN A 65 2.04 -4.35 12.79
N LEU A 66 3.15 -4.32 12.07
CA LEU A 66 3.21 -4.95 10.76
C LEU A 66 3.17 -6.45 10.93
N ARG A 67 2.30 -7.10 10.17
CA ARG A 67 2.08 -8.54 10.30
C ARG A 67 1.64 -9.14 8.98
N VAL A 68 1.98 -10.40 8.79
CA VAL A 68 1.55 -11.16 7.61
C VAL A 68 0.24 -11.85 7.94
N VAL A 69 -0.76 -11.62 7.11
CA VAL A 69 -2.07 -12.25 7.23
C VAL A 69 -2.40 -12.86 5.87
N GLY A 70 -2.39 -14.19 5.77
CA GLY A 70 -2.53 -14.85 4.48
C GLY A 70 -1.39 -14.46 3.55
N ASP A 71 -1.72 -13.97 2.38
CA ASP A 71 -0.75 -13.52 1.39
C ASP A 71 -0.57 -12.01 1.39
N THR A 72 -0.89 -11.36 2.49
CA THR A 72 -0.82 -9.91 2.59
C THR A 72 0.07 -9.48 3.75
N LEU A 73 0.62 -8.28 3.64
CA LEU A 73 1.25 -7.57 4.73
C LEU A 73 0.27 -6.50 5.19
N LYS A 74 -0.11 -6.56 6.45
CA LYS A 74 -1.00 -5.56 7.05
C LYS A 74 -0.25 -4.71 8.06
N GLY A 75 -0.71 -3.50 8.23
CA GLY A 75 -0.21 -2.59 9.26
C GLY A 75 -1.32 -1.74 9.83
N THR A 76 -1.07 -1.20 11.01
CA THR A 76 -1.99 -0.29 11.69
C THR A 76 -1.47 1.13 11.51
N LEU A 77 -2.33 2.00 10.98
CA LEU A 77 -1.96 3.39 10.71
C LEU A 77 -2.22 4.25 11.92
N LYS A 78 -1.21 5.04 12.28
CA LYS A 78 -1.32 6.09 13.29
C LYS A 78 -1.07 7.42 12.59
N THR A 79 -2.09 8.26 12.52
CA THR A 79 -1.95 9.57 11.90
C THR A 79 -1.41 10.58 12.90
N ALA A 80 -0.56 11.48 12.42
CA ALA A 80 -0.04 12.56 13.24
C ALA A 80 -1.11 13.64 13.46
N THR A 81 -0.88 14.48 14.44
CA THR A 81 -1.82 15.56 14.75
C THR A 81 -1.56 16.83 13.93
N THR A 82 -0.72 16.74 12.91
CA THR A 82 -0.47 17.82 11.96
C THR A 82 -1.69 18.03 11.06
N ASN A 83 -1.72 19.13 10.33
CA ASN A 83 -2.81 19.40 9.40
C ASN A 83 -2.93 18.29 8.34
N LEU A 84 -1.80 17.83 7.81
CA LEU A 84 -1.82 16.75 6.82
C LEU A 84 -2.32 15.44 7.44
N GLY A 85 -1.86 15.09 8.63
CA GLY A 85 -2.32 13.88 9.32
C GLY A 85 -3.81 13.91 9.58
N LYS A 86 -4.33 15.06 10.03
CA LYS A 86 -5.76 15.22 10.27
C LYS A 86 -6.56 15.14 8.96
N MET A 87 -6.04 15.71 7.89
CA MET A 87 -6.70 15.66 6.59
C MET A 87 -6.80 14.23 6.07
N ILE A 88 -5.71 13.47 6.13
CA ILE A 88 -5.72 12.08 5.67
C ILE A 88 -6.69 11.25 6.51
N LYS A 89 -6.67 11.44 7.84
CA LYS A 89 -7.62 10.74 8.70
C LYS A 89 -9.06 11.07 8.34
N GLN A 90 -9.34 12.33 8.06
CA GLN A 90 -10.68 12.75 7.67
C GLN A 90 -11.12 12.10 6.35
N LEU A 91 -10.21 12.02 5.37
CA LEU A 91 -10.51 11.35 4.11
C LEU A 91 -10.85 9.87 4.33
N ILE A 92 -10.10 9.21 5.21
CA ILE A 92 -10.38 7.82 5.56
C ILE A 92 -11.74 7.69 6.23
N ASP A 93 -12.02 8.55 7.19
CA ASP A 93 -13.30 8.53 7.92
C ASP A 93 -14.47 8.81 7.00
N ASP A 94 -14.28 9.65 5.99
CA ASP A 94 -15.31 9.98 5.02
C ASP A 94 -15.49 8.92 3.94
N GLY A 95 -14.66 7.89 3.93
CA GLY A 95 -14.77 6.80 2.96
C GLY A 95 -14.22 7.13 1.58
N VAL A 96 -13.32 8.10 1.48
CA VAL A 96 -12.69 8.43 0.20
C VAL A 96 -11.82 7.25 -0.24
N PRO A 97 -11.96 6.78 -1.48
CA PRO A 97 -11.14 5.68 -1.97
C PRO A 97 -9.66 6.06 -1.99
N LEU A 98 -8.84 5.26 -1.31
CA LEU A 98 -7.42 5.46 -1.22
C LEU A 98 -6.73 4.12 -1.48
N SER A 99 -5.51 4.17 -1.96
CA SER A 99 -4.68 2.99 -2.16
C SER A 99 -3.42 3.09 -1.32
N SER A 100 -2.85 1.96 -0.98
CA SER A 100 -1.55 1.93 -0.33
C SER A 100 -0.47 1.57 -1.33
N SER A 101 0.73 2.05 -1.09
CA SER A 101 1.87 1.77 -1.95
C SER A 101 3.13 1.72 -1.10
N ILE A 102 3.81 0.58 -1.08
CA ILE A 102 5.05 0.46 -0.31
C ILE A 102 6.23 0.95 -1.13
N GLY A 103 7.18 1.58 -0.44
CA GLY A 103 8.49 1.89 -1.00
C GLY A 103 9.52 1.02 -0.33
N PHE A 104 10.37 0.36 -1.11
CA PHE A 104 11.30 -0.62 -0.58
C PHE A 104 12.53 -0.77 -1.47
N ARG A 105 13.56 -1.40 -0.93
CA ARG A 105 14.68 -1.93 -1.70
C ARG A 105 14.50 -3.43 -1.76
N GLY A 106 14.65 -4.01 -2.94
CA GLY A 106 14.41 -5.43 -3.09
C GLY A 106 15.44 -6.12 -3.93
N LYS A 107 15.53 -7.43 -3.74
CA LYS A 107 16.36 -8.32 -4.55
C LYS A 107 15.47 -9.43 -5.07
N GLY A 108 15.62 -9.73 -6.34
CA GLY A 108 14.81 -10.75 -6.97
C GLY A 108 15.35 -11.15 -8.32
N SER A 109 14.55 -11.90 -9.04
CA SER A 109 14.89 -12.42 -10.36
C SER A 109 13.71 -12.23 -11.31
N PRO A 110 13.95 -12.23 -12.62
CA PRO A 110 12.85 -12.11 -13.58
C PRO A 110 11.83 -13.22 -13.37
N ASN A 111 10.56 -12.88 -13.51
CA ASN A 111 9.48 -13.84 -13.42
C ASN A 111 8.84 -14.06 -14.81
N LYS A 112 7.85 -14.96 -14.86
CA LYS A 112 7.20 -15.31 -16.12
C LYS A 112 6.25 -14.24 -16.64
N LYS A 113 5.98 -13.21 -15.85
CA LYS A 113 5.04 -12.14 -16.20
C LYS A 113 5.74 -10.92 -16.79
N GLY A 114 7.03 -11.00 -17.03
CA GLY A 114 7.79 -9.87 -17.55
C GLY A 114 8.27 -8.89 -16.50
N GLY A 115 8.05 -9.18 -15.23
CA GLY A 115 8.50 -8.38 -14.11
C GLY A 115 9.54 -9.10 -13.28
N ILE A 116 9.64 -8.70 -12.02
CA ILE A 116 10.60 -9.23 -11.06
C ILE A 116 9.85 -9.95 -9.94
N HIS A 117 10.35 -11.10 -9.53
CA HIS A 117 9.91 -11.76 -8.31
C HIS A 117 10.90 -11.42 -7.21
N PHE A 118 10.45 -10.60 -6.24
CA PHE A 118 11.30 -10.17 -5.13
C PHE A 118 11.29 -11.22 -4.03
N LYS A 119 12.47 -11.72 -3.68
CA LYS A 119 12.64 -12.69 -2.60
C LYS A 119 13.09 -12.04 -1.31
N GLU A 120 13.64 -10.85 -1.39
CA GLU A 120 14.07 -10.08 -0.23
C GLU A 120 13.61 -8.64 -0.42
N LEU A 121 13.20 -8.00 0.66
CA LEU A 121 12.91 -6.58 0.63
C LEU A 121 13.26 -5.92 1.94
N GLU A 122 13.62 -4.65 1.84
CA GLU A 122 13.78 -3.77 2.97
C GLU A 122 12.72 -2.69 2.84
N LEU A 123 11.72 -2.71 3.71
CA LEU A 123 10.64 -1.74 3.67
C LEU A 123 11.13 -0.38 4.14
N LEU A 124 10.94 0.65 3.35
CA LEU A 124 11.41 2.00 3.64
C LEU A 124 10.27 2.92 4.07
N GLU A 125 9.12 2.80 3.46
CA GLU A 125 7.96 3.62 3.76
C GLU A 125 6.71 2.94 3.21
N CYS A 126 5.54 3.40 3.65
CA CYS A 126 4.30 3.03 3.01
C CYS A 126 3.46 4.29 2.84
N SER A 127 3.08 4.56 1.62
CA SER A 127 2.32 5.76 1.28
C SER A 127 0.84 5.46 1.13
N VAL A 128 0.04 6.46 1.41
CA VAL A 128 -1.33 6.51 0.95
C VAL A 128 -1.32 7.32 -0.33
N VAL A 129 -1.93 6.80 -1.37
CA VAL A 129 -1.99 7.47 -2.66
C VAL A 129 -3.46 7.71 -3.02
N SER A 130 -3.75 8.93 -3.43
CA SER A 130 -5.12 9.32 -3.76
C SER A 130 -5.50 8.91 -5.18
N ILE A 131 -4.51 8.76 -6.05
CA ILE A 131 -4.72 8.29 -7.41
C ILE A 131 -4.16 6.88 -7.47
N PRO A 132 -5.01 5.86 -7.58
CA PRO A 132 -4.54 4.49 -7.62
C PRO A 132 -3.78 4.22 -8.90
N ALA A 133 -3.08 3.09 -8.90
CA ALA A 133 -2.34 2.65 -10.05
C ALA A 133 -3.19 2.55 -11.30
N HIS A 134 -4.50 2.43 -11.14
CA HIS A 134 -5.43 2.32 -12.25
C HIS A 134 -6.40 3.51 -12.22
N PRO A 135 -6.58 4.23 -13.34
CA PRO A 135 -7.39 5.45 -13.35
C PRO A 135 -8.82 5.26 -12.86
N ARG A 136 -9.40 4.10 -13.11
CA ARG A 136 -10.79 3.88 -12.75
C ARG A 136 -11.00 3.40 -11.33
N ALA A 137 -9.94 3.07 -10.63
CA ALA A 137 -10.06 2.59 -9.25
C ALA A 137 -10.55 3.65 -8.29
N VAL A 138 -10.43 4.93 -8.65
CA VAL A 138 -10.90 6.02 -7.81
C VAL A 138 -12.41 6.04 -7.61
N GLN A 139 -13.15 5.28 -8.41
CA GLN A 139 -14.61 5.29 -8.32
C GLN A 139 -15.14 4.34 -7.28
N VAL A 140 -14.31 3.53 -6.67
CA VAL A 140 -14.75 2.59 -5.66
C VAL A 140 -15.03 3.32 -4.36
N ALA A 141 -16.26 3.19 -3.88
CA ALA A 141 -16.68 3.91 -2.70
C ALA A 141 -16.59 3.09 -1.41
N LYS A 142 -16.60 1.77 -1.51
CA LYS A 142 -16.63 0.91 -0.34
C LYS A 142 -15.41 0.02 -0.33
N SER A 143 -14.83 -0.17 0.84
CA SER A 143 -13.61 -0.94 0.95
C SER A 143 -13.76 -2.40 0.50
N HIS A 144 -14.93 -3.02 0.68
CA HIS A 144 -15.11 -4.39 0.25
C HIS A 144 -15.24 -4.50 -1.27
N ASP A 145 -15.57 -3.41 -1.97
CA ASP A 145 -15.63 -3.40 -3.41
C ASP A 145 -14.31 -2.98 -4.03
N LEU A 146 -13.46 -2.35 -3.24
CA LEU A 146 -12.23 -1.76 -3.74
C LEU A 146 -11.31 -2.80 -4.36
N ALA A 147 -11.15 -3.94 -3.73
CA ALA A 147 -10.28 -5.00 -4.22
C ALA A 147 -10.75 -5.47 -5.59
N GLU A 148 -12.03 -5.77 -5.72
CA GLU A 148 -12.61 -6.24 -6.95
C GLU A 148 -12.50 -5.18 -8.04
N TYR A 149 -12.78 -3.93 -7.71
CA TYR A 149 -12.71 -2.85 -8.67
C TYR A 149 -11.28 -2.64 -9.18
N VAL A 150 -10.32 -2.57 -8.30
CA VAL A 150 -8.94 -2.38 -8.70
C VAL A 150 -8.46 -3.55 -9.55
N GLU A 151 -8.81 -4.77 -9.18
CA GLU A 151 -8.44 -5.93 -9.95
C GLU A 151 -9.03 -5.91 -11.36
N SER A 152 -10.29 -5.52 -11.50
CA SER A 152 -10.93 -5.44 -12.79
C SER A 152 -10.33 -4.36 -13.69
N GLN A 153 -9.64 -3.38 -13.12
CA GLN A 153 -9.06 -2.27 -13.85
C GLN A 153 -7.56 -2.42 -14.07
N SER A 154 -6.96 -3.46 -13.56
CA SER A 154 -5.50 -3.58 -13.56
C SER A 154 -4.87 -3.62 -14.94
N SER A 155 -5.62 -3.86 -15.98
CA SER A 155 -5.08 -3.90 -17.33
C SER A 155 -4.88 -2.55 -17.98
N THR A 156 -5.38 -1.46 -17.40
CA THR A 156 -5.27 -0.17 -18.04
C THR A 156 -4.22 0.61 -17.45
N ASP A 157 -3.43 0.57 -17.01
CA ASP A 157 -2.36 1.06 -16.47
C ASP A 157 -1.94 2.39 -16.61
N ASN A 158 -1.00 2.74 -16.66
CA ASN A 158 -0.28 3.87 -16.95
C ASN A 158 -0.18 4.95 -15.92
N ILE A 159 -1.00 5.13 -15.09
CA ILE A 159 -0.82 6.15 -14.07
C ILE A 159 0.18 5.75 -13.04
N THR A 160 0.44 4.51 -12.92
CA THR A 160 1.38 4.10 -11.94
C THR A 160 2.72 4.61 -12.10
N SER A 161 3.09 4.93 -13.25
CA SER A 161 4.44 5.46 -13.44
C SER A 161 4.68 6.67 -12.57
N GLU A 162 3.63 7.34 -12.17
CA GLU A 162 3.79 8.48 -11.30
C GLU A 162 4.01 8.12 -9.87
N SER A 163 3.60 6.96 -9.47
CA SER A 163 3.81 6.54 -8.09
C SER A 163 5.17 5.90 -7.87
N ALA A 164 5.87 5.68 -8.93
CA ALA A 164 7.20 5.07 -8.82
C ALA A 164 8.35 6.09 -8.74
#